data_defa0cd808c412cbb686af36ee0bf91a
#
_entry.id   defa0cd808c412cbb686af36ee0bf91a
#
_cell.length_a   1.000
_cell.length_b   1.000
_cell.length_c   1.000
_cell.angle_alpha   90.00
_cell.angle_beta   90.00
_cell.angle_gamma   90.00
#
_symmetry.space_group_name_H-M   'P 1'
#
loop_
_entity.id
_entity.type
_entity.pdbx_description
1 polymer ?
#
loop_
_entity_poly.entity_id
_entity_poly.type
_entity_poly.pdbx_seq_one_letter_code
_entity_poly.pdbx_strand_id
1 'polypeptide(L)'
;IVVSGNIKELEKLMIDLKAHNIKNIKLPVSAPFHCKLMNKATLIMKEEIFKLKFDEPKNILISNVTGKEIPNASNLKDLLVKQIESRVRWRESILLMINKGTSQFIEIGPGKVLSGLVKRIDRNVKVSAINTEEDIKLININE
;
A
#
# COMPACT_ATOMS: atom_id res chain seq x y z
N ILE A 1 -13.05 -2.85 -0.05
CA ILE A 1 -12.76 -1.49 -0.56
C ILE A 1 -12.55 -0.60 0.65
N VAL A 2 -11.56 0.29 0.60
CA VAL A 2 -11.36 1.36 1.59
C VAL A 2 -11.64 2.69 0.91
N VAL A 3 -12.39 3.56 1.58
CA VAL A 3 -12.74 4.90 1.09
C VAL A 3 -12.20 5.92 2.07
N SER A 4 -11.62 7.00 1.56
CA SER A 4 -11.07 8.11 2.34
C SER A 4 -11.66 9.43 1.86
N GLY A 5 -11.93 10.35 2.80
CA GLY A 5 -12.55 11.64 2.45
C GLY A 5 -12.96 12.45 3.68
N ASN A 6 -13.85 13.43 3.45
CA ASN A 6 -14.42 14.25 4.51
C ASN A 6 -15.26 13.39 5.46
N ILE A 7 -15.10 13.63 6.78
CA ILE A 7 -15.77 12.80 7.80
C ILE A 7 -17.30 12.82 7.68
N LYS A 8 -17.89 14.00 7.44
CA LYS A 8 -19.35 14.12 7.32
C LYS A 8 -19.90 13.37 6.11
N GLU A 9 -19.17 13.39 4.99
CA GLU A 9 -19.58 12.67 3.78
C GLU A 9 -19.37 11.15 3.95
N LEU A 10 -18.33 10.73 4.65
CA LEU A 10 -18.14 9.32 4.99
C LEU A 10 -19.23 8.79 5.92
N GLU A 11 -19.67 9.59 6.91
CA GLU A 11 -20.76 9.20 7.81
C GLU A 11 -22.08 9.03 7.05
N LYS A 12 -22.41 9.92 6.12
CA LYS A 12 -23.56 9.77 5.23
C LYS A 12 -23.48 8.48 4.40
N LEU A 13 -22.30 8.26 3.77
CA LEU A 13 -22.08 7.04 3.00
C LEU A 13 -22.23 5.78 3.86
N MET A 14 -21.75 5.79 5.10
CA MET A 14 -21.88 4.65 6.00
C MET A 14 -23.33 4.35 6.36
N ILE A 15 -24.17 5.36 6.51
CA ILE A 15 -25.62 5.21 6.74
C ILE A 15 -26.26 4.59 5.50
N ASP A 16 -25.97 5.13 4.33
CA ASP A 16 -26.53 4.64 3.05
C ASP A 16 -26.14 3.17 2.79
N LEU A 17 -24.86 2.83 2.98
CA LEU A 17 -24.39 1.45 2.85
C LEU A 17 -25.10 0.49 3.81
N LYS A 18 -25.39 0.92 5.05
CA LYS A 18 -26.17 0.12 6.01
C LYS A 18 -27.62 -0.09 5.53
N ALA A 19 -28.25 0.94 4.97
CA ALA A 19 -29.61 0.83 4.41
C ALA A 19 -29.67 -0.20 3.28
N HIS A 20 -28.57 -0.37 2.53
CA HIS A 20 -28.42 -1.38 1.48
C HIS A 20 -27.84 -2.73 1.98
N ASN A 21 -27.82 -2.98 3.29
CA ASN A 21 -27.26 -4.19 3.90
C ASN A 21 -25.77 -4.44 3.61
N ILE A 22 -25.00 -3.40 3.30
CA ILE A 22 -23.56 -3.48 3.08
C ILE A 22 -22.82 -3.20 4.38
N LYS A 23 -22.12 -4.22 4.91
CA LYS A 23 -21.30 -4.07 6.11
C LYS A 23 -20.19 -3.08 5.88
N ASN A 24 -20.06 -2.12 6.79
CA ASN A 24 -18.99 -1.14 6.77
C ASN A 24 -18.49 -0.84 8.18
N ILE A 25 -17.23 -0.45 8.30
CA ILE A 25 -16.58 -0.08 9.56
C ILE A 25 -15.72 1.17 9.36
N LYS A 26 -15.68 2.04 10.36
CA LYS A 26 -14.75 3.16 10.41
C LYS A 26 -13.38 2.67 10.85
N LEU A 27 -12.35 2.97 10.09
CA LEU A 27 -10.98 2.62 10.47
C LEU A 27 -10.45 3.59 11.53
N PRO A 28 -9.67 3.13 12.52
CA PRO A 28 -9.09 3.96 13.56
C PRO A 28 -7.82 4.68 13.05
N VAL A 29 -8.01 5.57 12.07
CA VAL A 29 -6.93 6.37 11.48
C VAL A 29 -7.15 7.85 11.76
N SER A 30 -6.06 8.61 11.92
CA SER A 30 -6.08 10.02 12.31
C SER A 30 -6.13 11.00 11.14
N ALA A 31 -5.94 10.54 9.90
CA ALA A 31 -5.89 11.39 8.74
C ALA A 31 -6.58 10.73 7.52
N PRO A 32 -7.07 11.55 6.56
CA PRO A 32 -7.73 11.08 5.35
C PRO A 32 -6.70 10.68 4.29
N PHE A 33 -5.88 9.67 4.59
CA PHE A 33 -4.83 9.19 3.68
C PHE A 33 -5.36 8.82 2.30
N HIS A 34 -4.52 8.98 1.28
CA HIS A 34 -4.78 8.60 -0.11
C HIS A 34 -5.96 9.33 -0.77
N CYS A 35 -6.22 10.59 -0.39
CA CYS A 35 -7.18 11.47 -1.05
C CYS A 35 -6.69 12.93 -1.08
N LYS A 36 -7.39 13.78 -1.85
CA LYS A 36 -7.04 15.20 -2.05
C LYS A 36 -6.98 16.05 -0.77
N LEU A 37 -7.58 15.60 0.34
CA LEU A 37 -7.50 16.30 1.61
C LEU A 37 -6.08 16.27 2.21
N MET A 38 -5.19 15.42 1.69
CA MET A 38 -3.77 15.38 2.06
C MET A 38 -2.91 16.42 1.32
N ASN A 39 -3.49 17.30 0.49
CA ASN A 39 -2.74 18.21 -0.37
C ASN A 39 -1.69 19.06 0.37
N LYS A 40 -2.00 19.56 1.58
CA LYS A 40 -1.01 20.31 2.39
C LYS A 40 0.23 19.48 2.72
N ALA A 41 0.02 18.21 3.09
CA ALA A 41 1.12 17.28 3.35
C ALA A 41 1.87 16.96 2.05
N THR A 42 1.16 16.80 0.93
CA THR A 42 1.75 16.57 -0.39
C THR A 42 2.72 17.67 -0.78
N LEU A 43 2.36 18.95 -0.59
CA LEU A 43 3.22 20.09 -0.92
C LEU A 43 4.52 20.07 -0.10
N ILE A 44 4.41 19.89 1.22
CA ILE A 44 5.58 19.80 2.11
C ILE A 44 6.47 18.61 1.72
N MET A 45 5.88 17.43 1.57
CA MET A 45 6.62 16.20 1.25
C MET A 45 7.26 16.26 -0.14
N LYS A 46 6.63 16.95 -1.09
CA LYS A 46 7.22 17.16 -2.42
C LYS A 46 8.55 17.90 -2.32
N GLU A 47 8.61 18.98 -1.56
CA GLU A 47 9.84 19.75 -1.37
C GLU A 47 10.94 18.87 -0.75
N GLU A 48 10.62 18.09 0.27
CA GLU A 48 11.58 17.20 0.94
C GLU A 48 12.02 16.03 0.03
N ILE A 49 11.09 15.37 -0.65
CA ILE A 49 11.40 14.26 -1.55
C ILE A 49 12.31 14.72 -2.70
N PHE A 50 12.09 15.92 -3.24
CA PHE A 50 12.89 16.43 -4.37
C PHE A 50 14.31 16.82 -3.98
N LYS A 51 14.59 17.12 -2.70
CA LYS A 51 15.95 17.32 -2.17
C LYS A 51 16.76 16.03 -2.08
N LEU A 52 16.10 14.88 -1.97
CA LEU A 52 16.77 13.59 -1.82
C LEU A 52 17.37 13.12 -3.15
N LYS A 53 18.49 12.44 -3.09
CA LYS A 53 19.04 11.68 -4.21
C LYS A 53 18.50 10.26 -4.13
N PHE A 54 17.98 9.76 -5.25
CA PHE A 54 17.59 8.36 -5.39
C PHE A 54 18.52 7.69 -6.41
N ASP A 55 19.07 6.58 -6.03
CA ASP A 55 19.82 5.72 -6.95
C ASP A 55 18.85 4.79 -7.69
N GLU A 56 19.31 4.21 -8.80
CA GLU A 56 18.51 3.22 -9.53
C GLU A 56 18.19 2.01 -8.64
N PRO A 57 16.94 1.55 -8.64
CA PRO A 57 16.56 0.40 -7.83
C PRO A 57 17.32 -0.85 -8.28
N LYS A 58 17.93 -1.56 -7.33
CA LYS A 58 18.60 -2.84 -7.60
C LYS A 58 17.61 -3.98 -7.88
N ASN A 59 16.39 -3.84 -7.40
CA ASN A 59 15.31 -4.82 -7.56
C ASN A 59 14.09 -4.15 -8.18
N ILE A 60 13.19 -4.94 -8.71
CA ILE A 60 11.92 -4.45 -9.25
C ILE A 60 11.11 -3.80 -8.14
N LEU A 61 10.73 -2.55 -8.35
CA LEU A 61 9.80 -1.82 -7.50
C LEU A 61 8.43 -1.73 -8.17
N ILE A 62 7.37 -1.97 -7.40
CA ILE A 62 5.99 -1.81 -7.86
C ILE A 62 5.40 -0.56 -7.22
N SER A 63 4.89 0.34 -8.06
CA SER A 63 4.23 1.57 -7.57
C SER A 63 2.80 1.29 -7.09
N ASN A 64 2.49 1.75 -5.88
CA ASN A 64 1.11 1.73 -5.36
C ASN A 64 0.15 2.60 -6.19
N VAL A 65 0.66 3.64 -6.86
CA VAL A 65 -0.15 4.56 -7.69
C VAL A 65 -0.58 3.91 -8.99
N THR A 66 0.34 3.22 -9.66
CA THR A 66 0.11 2.65 -10.99
C THR A 66 -0.22 1.17 -10.95
N GLY A 67 0.15 0.45 -9.91
CA GLY A 67 0.11 -1.02 -9.84
C GLY A 67 1.06 -1.67 -10.87
N LYS A 68 2.09 -0.94 -11.30
CA LYS A 68 3.07 -1.35 -12.31
C LYS A 68 4.49 -1.15 -11.80
N GLU A 69 5.46 -1.74 -12.48
CA GLU A 69 6.88 -1.52 -12.21
C GLU A 69 7.25 -0.04 -12.38
N ILE A 70 8.16 0.42 -11.55
CA ILE A 70 8.80 1.73 -11.67
C ILE A 70 10.01 1.53 -12.56
N PRO A 71 10.05 2.14 -13.75
CA PRO A 71 11.08 1.84 -14.75
C PRO A 71 12.48 2.35 -14.34
N ASN A 72 12.56 3.43 -13.60
CA ASN A 72 13.83 4.05 -13.19
C ASN A 72 13.67 5.01 -12.02
N ALA A 73 14.77 5.44 -11.43
CA ALA A 73 14.80 6.37 -10.29
C ALA A 73 14.18 7.74 -10.58
N SER A 74 14.22 8.22 -11.82
CA SER A 74 13.64 9.53 -12.18
C SER A 74 12.12 9.58 -11.99
N ASN A 75 11.43 8.47 -12.18
CA ASN A 75 9.98 8.36 -11.97
C ASN A 75 9.61 8.18 -10.50
N LEU A 76 10.57 7.75 -9.65
CA LEU A 76 10.29 7.38 -8.26
C LEU A 76 9.79 8.57 -7.44
N LYS A 77 10.46 9.75 -7.55
CA LYS A 77 10.10 10.96 -6.81
C LYS A 77 8.65 11.37 -7.06
N ASP A 78 8.26 11.46 -8.31
CA ASP A 78 6.90 11.85 -8.70
C ASP A 78 5.87 10.83 -8.22
N LEU A 79 6.17 9.54 -8.28
CA LEU A 79 5.28 8.48 -7.82
C LEU A 79 5.14 8.49 -6.29
N LEU A 80 6.21 8.77 -5.54
CA LEU A 80 6.15 8.92 -4.09
C LEU A 80 5.27 10.10 -3.67
N VAL A 81 5.41 11.25 -4.34
CA VAL A 81 4.56 12.41 -4.10
C VAL A 81 3.11 12.11 -4.44
N LYS A 82 2.84 11.55 -5.61
CA LYS A 82 1.48 11.18 -6.05
C LYS A 82 0.81 10.18 -5.12
N GLN A 83 1.57 9.27 -4.50
CA GLN A 83 1.04 8.26 -3.59
C GLN A 83 0.31 8.85 -2.39
N ILE A 84 0.69 10.06 -1.92
CA ILE A 84 0.09 10.69 -0.74
C ILE A 84 -1.41 10.94 -0.94
N GLU A 85 -1.82 11.33 -2.15
CA GLU A 85 -3.22 11.63 -2.49
C GLU A 85 -3.89 10.57 -3.34
N SER A 86 -3.13 9.63 -3.90
CA SER A 86 -3.66 8.67 -4.86
C SER A 86 -4.11 7.38 -4.21
N ARG A 87 -5.11 6.74 -4.83
CA ARG A 87 -5.55 5.40 -4.45
C ARG A 87 -4.39 4.41 -4.50
N VAL A 88 -4.30 3.54 -3.49
CA VAL A 88 -3.38 2.41 -3.48
C VAL A 88 -3.95 1.25 -4.31
N ARG A 89 -3.22 0.84 -5.33
CA ARG A 89 -3.57 -0.28 -6.22
C ARG A 89 -2.98 -1.59 -5.71
N TRP A 90 -3.28 -1.92 -4.45
CA TRP A 90 -2.69 -3.07 -3.77
C TRP A 90 -2.97 -4.39 -4.48
N ARG A 91 -4.25 -4.63 -4.82
CA ARG A 91 -4.65 -5.87 -5.47
C ARG A 91 -3.97 -6.04 -6.83
N GLU A 92 -3.94 -4.98 -7.62
CA GLU A 92 -3.30 -4.96 -8.93
C GLU A 92 -1.78 -5.24 -8.82
N SER A 93 -1.14 -4.66 -7.80
CA SER A 93 0.30 -4.88 -7.52
C SER A 93 0.59 -6.34 -7.15
N ILE A 94 -0.18 -6.93 -6.26
CA ILE A 94 -0.01 -8.33 -5.85
C ILE A 94 -0.25 -9.28 -7.02
N LEU A 95 -1.30 -9.08 -7.81
CA LEU A 95 -1.57 -9.90 -8.98
C LEU A 95 -0.48 -9.79 -10.04
N LEU A 96 0.09 -8.59 -10.26
CA LEU A 96 1.22 -8.40 -11.16
C LEU A 96 2.43 -9.23 -10.71
N MET A 97 2.77 -9.18 -9.42
CA MET A 97 3.90 -9.94 -8.87
C MET A 97 3.68 -11.44 -9.01
N ILE A 98 2.48 -11.94 -8.70
CA ILE A 98 2.14 -13.37 -8.86
C ILE A 98 2.24 -13.78 -10.32
N ASN A 99 1.71 -13.00 -11.25
CA ASN A 99 1.79 -13.28 -12.69
C ASN A 99 3.23 -13.28 -13.22
N LYS A 100 4.15 -12.60 -12.52
CA LYS A 100 5.60 -12.63 -12.81
C LYS A 100 6.34 -13.77 -12.09
N GLY A 101 5.64 -14.67 -11.44
CA GLY A 101 6.21 -15.85 -10.80
C GLY A 101 6.55 -15.69 -9.32
N THR A 102 6.15 -14.58 -8.66
CA THR A 102 6.34 -14.44 -7.22
C THR A 102 5.44 -15.43 -6.48
N SER A 103 6.04 -16.36 -5.76
CA SER A 103 5.35 -17.38 -4.97
C SER A 103 5.42 -17.14 -3.45
N GLN A 104 6.31 -16.23 -3.02
CA GLN A 104 6.51 -15.90 -1.61
C GLN A 104 6.50 -14.38 -1.40
N PHE A 105 5.78 -13.94 -0.35
CA PHE A 105 5.72 -12.56 0.09
C PHE A 105 6.21 -12.45 1.53
N ILE A 106 7.02 -11.43 1.79
CA ILE A 106 7.54 -11.15 3.13
C ILE A 106 7.12 -9.73 3.50
N GLU A 107 6.30 -9.59 4.54
CA GLU A 107 5.94 -8.30 5.12
C GLU A 107 6.99 -7.94 6.18
N ILE A 108 7.67 -6.80 6.00
CA ILE A 108 8.66 -6.30 6.95
C ILE A 108 8.10 -5.08 7.66
N GLY A 109 7.94 -5.16 8.97
CA GLY A 109 7.40 -4.08 9.79
C GLY A 109 6.40 -4.59 10.85
N PRO A 110 5.82 -3.68 11.65
CA PRO A 110 4.95 -4.07 12.75
C PRO A 110 3.61 -4.61 12.25
N GLY A 111 3.25 -5.79 12.74
CA GLY A 111 1.96 -6.42 12.47
C GLY A 111 1.96 -7.41 11.29
N LYS A 112 0.76 -7.76 10.82
CA LYS A 112 0.52 -8.78 9.78
C LYS A 112 -0.64 -8.39 8.85
N VAL A 113 -0.86 -7.09 8.67
CA VAL A 113 -2.02 -6.58 7.91
C VAL A 113 -1.87 -6.88 6.42
N LEU A 114 -0.70 -6.58 5.85
CA LEU A 114 -0.44 -6.81 4.42
C LEU A 114 -0.40 -8.30 4.11
N SER A 115 0.17 -9.11 4.98
CA SER A 115 0.14 -10.57 4.91
C SER A 115 -1.29 -11.11 4.79
N GLY A 116 -2.18 -10.62 5.63
CA GLY A 116 -3.60 -10.96 5.56
C GLY A 116 -4.29 -10.51 4.27
N LEU A 117 -3.89 -9.36 3.73
CA LEU A 117 -4.43 -8.87 2.46
C LEU A 117 -3.92 -9.69 1.27
N VAL A 118 -2.65 -10.10 1.25
CA VAL A 118 -2.09 -10.99 0.22
C VAL A 118 -2.84 -12.32 0.20
N LYS A 119 -3.03 -12.96 1.36
CA LYS A 119 -3.76 -14.24 1.46
C LYS A 119 -5.23 -14.16 1.04
N ARG A 120 -5.86 -12.98 1.12
CA ARG A 120 -7.22 -12.75 0.58
C ARG A 120 -7.25 -12.64 -0.94
N ILE A 121 -6.12 -12.26 -1.57
CA ILE A 121 -5.99 -12.16 -3.03
C ILE A 121 -5.66 -13.53 -3.61
N ASP A 122 -4.65 -14.22 -3.04
CA ASP A 122 -4.28 -15.58 -3.42
C ASP A 122 -3.85 -16.38 -2.18
N ARG A 123 -4.50 -17.53 -1.94
CA ARG A 123 -4.21 -18.40 -0.80
C ARG A 123 -3.03 -19.34 -1.06
N ASN A 124 -2.64 -19.52 -2.31
CA ASN A 124 -1.58 -20.47 -2.69
C ASN A 124 -0.17 -19.91 -2.46
N VAL A 125 0.00 -18.59 -2.48
CA VAL A 125 1.31 -17.98 -2.24
C VAL A 125 1.74 -18.14 -0.79
N LYS A 126 3.04 -18.31 -0.56
CA LYS A 126 3.63 -18.30 0.79
C LYS A 126 3.65 -16.86 1.30
N VAL A 127 3.35 -16.64 2.59
CA VAL A 127 3.39 -15.31 3.21
C VAL A 127 3.99 -15.42 4.59
N SER A 128 4.97 -14.57 4.87
CA SER A 128 5.63 -14.44 6.17
C SER A 128 5.66 -12.99 6.61
N ALA A 129 5.72 -12.73 7.92
CA ALA A 129 5.88 -11.40 8.47
C ALA A 129 7.09 -11.36 9.39
N ILE A 130 7.93 -10.33 9.24
CA ILE A 130 9.10 -10.06 10.06
C ILE A 130 8.81 -8.84 10.92
N ASN A 131 8.70 -9.03 12.21
CA ASN A 131 8.45 -7.97 13.19
C ASN A 131 9.64 -7.79 14.14
N THR A 132 10.47 -8.83 14.32
CA THR A 132 11.59 -8.90 15.26
C THR A 132 12.83 -9.50 14.59
N GLU A 133 14.00 -9.40 15.27
CA GLU A 133 15.22 -10.06 14.81
C GLU A 133 15.10 -11.59 14.80
N GLU A 134 14.33 -12.15 15.73
CA GLU A 134 14.08 -13.58 15.81
C GLU A 134 13.34 -14.07 14.57
N ASP A 135 12.39 -13.29 14.05
CA ASP A 135 11.65 -13.64 12.85
C ASP A 135 12.57 -13.76 11.62
N ILE A 136 13.66 -12.95 11.55
CA ILE A 136 14.64 -13.02 10.47
C ILE A 136 15.32 -14.39 10.44
N LYS A 137 15.65 -14.94 11.61
CA LYS A 137 16.33 -16.23 11.75
C LYS A 137 15.46 -17.42 11.35
N LEU A 138 14.15 -17.23 11.40
CA LEU A 138 13.14 -18.26 11.10
C LEU A 138 12.70 -18.26 9.63
N ILE A 139 13.07 -17.24 8.85
CA ILE A 139 12.69 -17.17 7.44
C ILE A 139 13.66 -17.98 6.58
N ASN A 140 13.15 -19.06 6.00
CA ASN A 140 13.78 -19.76 4.89
C ASN A 140 13.45 -19.00 3.59
N ILE A 141 14.47 -18.28 3.06
CA ILE A 141 14.35 -17.51 1.80
C ILE A 141 14.61 -18.40 0.58
N ASN A 142 15.09 -19.64 0.79
CA ASN A 142 15.69 -20.50 -0.26
C ASN A 142 14.89 -21.76 -0.60
N GLU A 143 13.58 -21.79 -0.33
CA GLU A 143 12.75 -22.92 -0.78
C GLU A 143 11.56 -22.49 -1.63
#